data_5a9631619be01fff8a2d59a7d2d2fab2
#
_entry.id   5a9631619be01fff8a2d59a7d2d2fab2
#
_cell.length_a   1.000
_cell.length_b   1.000
_cell.length_c   1.000
_cell.angle_alpha   90.00
_cell.angle_beta   90.00
_cell.angle_gamma   90.00
#
_symmetry.space_group_name_H-M   'P 1'
#
loop_
_entity.id
_entity.type
_entity.pdbx_description
1 polymer ?
#
loop_
_entity_poly.entity_id
_entity_poly.type
_entity_poly.pdbx_seq_one_letter_code
_entity_poly.pdbx_strand_id
1 'polypeptide(L)'
;MVPIMSYAKKHNLLVIEDCAQAHGASYEGQKVGSFGNAAAFSFCQDKIMTTCGEGGMVVFQDKDSWSKAWSFKDHGKSYDAVYRDVHPPGFRWLVDSFGSNYRMTEIQSGVGRFQLKKLDEWLGIRQRNAAILDLCFKEFPLLRQVTLPDNILHARYKYYTYINPLNLKDGYSRDRIIKDFDAHGIPCFSGSCSEIYLERAFKNANFGPNSRLTSAKELGETSLMFLVDPTLSIADMEYICDVSRKVFMNATS
;
A
#
# COMPACT_ATOMS: atom_id res chain seq x y z
N MET A 1 13.27 4.04 -8.75
CA MET A 1 12.79 3.36 -9.98
C MET A 1 13.83 3.37 -11.10
N VAL A 2 14.47 4.49 -11.43
CA VAL A 2 15.41 4.59 -12.55
C VAL A 2 16.48 3.48 -12.59
N PRO A 3 17.21 3.17 -11.50
CA PRO A 3 18.18 2.07 -11.52
C PRO A 3 17.57 0.69 -11.80
N ILE A 4 16.36 0.44 -11.26
CA ILE A 4 15.63 -0.82 -11.47
C ILE A 4 15.27 -0.97 -12.95
N MET A 5 14.72 0.08 -13.56
CA MET A 5 14.34 0.05 -14.98
C MET A 5 15.56 -0.10 -15.91
N SER A 6 16.68 0.55 -15.56
CA SER A 6 17.94 0.40 -16.29
C SER A 6 18.46 -1.04 -16.23
N TYR A 7 18.44 -1.65 -15.04
CA TYR A 7 18.83 -3.05 -14.86
C TYR A 7 17.91 -4.02 -15.63
N ALA A 8 16.59 -3.83 -15.50
CA ALA A 8 15.60 -4.63 -16.19
C ALA A 8 15.79 -4.59 -17.71
N LYS A 9 16.00 -3.38 -18.27
CA LYS A 9 16.27 -3.21 -19.70
C LYS A 9 17.56 -3.94 -20.12
N LYS A 10 18.64 -3.83 -19.34
CA LYS A 10 19.92 -4.51 -19.63
C LYS A 10 19.77 -6.03 -19.69
N HIS A 11 18.90 -6.61 -18.87
CA HIS A 11 18.72 -8.06 -18.73
C HIS A 11 17.43 -8.58 -19.40
N ASN A 12 16.75 -7.75 -20.20
CA ASN A 12 15.49 -8.07 -20.86
C ASN A 12 14.43 -8.62 -19.89
N LEU A 13 14.28 -7.99 -18.73
CA LEU A 13 13.31 -8.36 -17.70
C LEU A 13 12.06 -7.51 -17.81
N LEU A 14 10.91 -8.11 -17.54
CA LEU A 14 9.65 -7.40 -17.35
C LEU A 14 9.55 -6.88 -15.90
N VAL A 15 9.04 -5.66 -15.75
CA VAL A 15 8.82 -5.04 -14.44
C VAL A 15 7.32 -4.84 -14.23
N ILE A 16 6.82 -5.38 -13.12
CA ILE A 16 5.46 -5.14 -12.64
C ILE A 16 5.56 -4.33 -11.35
N GLU A 17 4.92 -3.17 -11.31
CA GLU A 17 4.86 -2.32 -10.11
C GLU A 17 3.68 -2.76 -9.24
N ASP A 18 3.93 -3.09 -7.98
CA ASP A 18 2.88 -3.22 -6.97
C ASP A 18 2.60 -1.83 -6.38
N CYS A 19 1.53 -1.21 -6.83
CA CYS A 19 1.07 0.10 -6.40
C CYS A 19 -0.11 0.04 -5.42
N ALA A 20 -0.36 -1.13 -4.79
CA ALA A 20 -1.51 -1.35 -3.91
C ALA A 20 -1.59 -0.38 -2.72
N GLN A 21 -0.47 0.21 -2.30
CA GLN A 21 -0.39 1.18 -1.21
C GLN A 21 0.24 2.52 -1.65
N ALA A 22 0.30 2.77 -2.97
CA ALA A 22 1.09 3.86 -3.54
C ALA A 22 0.30 4.81 -4.45
N HIS A 23 -1.03 4.87 -4.27
CA HIS A 23 -1.90 5.76 -5.08
C HIS A 23 -1.42 7.21 -4.99
N GLY A 24 -1.05 7.78 -6.13
CA GLY A 24 -0.58 9.14 -6.25
C GLY A 24 0.88 9.40 -5.82
N ALA A 25 1.60 8.40 -5.32
CA ALA A 25 3.03 8.52 -5.07
C ALA A 25 3.81 8.84 -6.34
N SER A 26 5.00 9.44 -6.20
CA SER A 26 5.90 9.72 -7.32
C SER A 26 7.36 9.56 -6.93
N TYR A 27 8.17 9.25 -7.93
CA TYR A 27 9.62 9.20 -7.86
C TYR A 27 10.19 10.11 -8.96
N GLU A 28 11.03 11.09 -8.58
CA GLU A 28 11.57 12.11 -9.50
C GLU A 28 10.47 12.82 -10.32
N GLY A 29 9.33 13.10 -9.69
CA GLY A 29 8.19 13.78 -10.32
C GLY A 29 7.30 12.88 -11.21
N GLN A 30 7.73 11.66 -11.55
CA GLN A 30 6.94 10.72 -12.31
C GLN A 30 6.08 9.86 -11.37
N LYS A 31 4.78 9.72 -11.67
CA LYS A 31 3.85 8.90 -10.88
C LYS A 31 4.24 7.42 -10.92
N VAL A 32 4.21 6.76 -9.76
CA VAL A 32 4.35 5.30 -9.71
C VAL A 32 3.20 4.63 -10.44
N GLY A 33 3.46 3.44 -10.97
CA GLY A 33 2.54 2.75 -11.88
C GLY A 33 2.74 3.12 -13.35
N SER A 34 3.71 4.00 -13.66
CA SER A 34 4.03 4.41 -15.02
C SER A 34 5.48 4.09 -15.46
N PHE A 35 6.23 3.39 -14.62
CA PHE A 35 7.63 3.02 -14.93
C PHE A 35 7.74 1.64 -15.56
N GLY A 36 7.08 0.64 -14.98
CA GLY A 36 7.14 -0.76 -15.39
C GLY A 36 6.31 -1.07 -16.65
N ASN A 37 6.40 -2.32 -17.09
CA ASN A 37 5.58 -2.84 -18.20
C ASN A 37 4.09 -2.91 -17.83
N ALA A 38 3.82 -3.17 -16.55
CA ALA A 38 2.49 -3.14 -15.96
C ALA A 38 2.54 -2.63 -14.51
N ALA A 39 1.40 -2.19 -14.01
CA ALA A 39 1.25 -1.86 -12.60
C ALA A 39 -0.13 -2.27 -12.08
N ALA A 40 -0.18 -2.71 -10.81
CA ALA A 40 -1.40 -3.13 -10.14
C ALA A 40 -1.73 -2.18 -8.98
N PHE A 41 -2.98 -1.72 -8.91
CA PHE A 41 -3.53 -0.89 -7.85
C PHE A 41 -4.64 -1.66 -7.12
N SER A 42 -4.67 -1.57 -5.80
CA SER A 42 -5.74 -2.15 -4.98
C SER A 42 -6.75 -1.09 -4.60
N PHE A 43 -8.03 -1.44 -4.66
CA PHE A 43 -9.14 -0.61 -4.19
C PHE A 43 -9.90 -1.29 -3.03
N CYS A 44 -9.17 -2.12 -2.26
CA CYS A 44 -9.67 -2.72 -1.03
C CYS A 44 -10.11 -1.64 -0.04
N GLN A 45 -10.97 -2.01 0.90
CA GLN A 45 -11.68 -1.10 1.81
C GLN A 45 -10.80 -0.12 2.59
N ASP A 46 -9.57 -0.50 2.93
CA ASP A 46 -8.65 0.30 3.75
C ASP A 46 -7.60 1.06 2.94
N LYS A 47 -7.65 1.00 1.62
CA LYS A 47 -6.68 1.68 0.74
C LYS A 47 -6.92 3.19 0.68
N ILE A 48 -5.95 3.90 0.09
CA ILE A 48 -6.01 5.36 -0.09
C ILE A 48 -7.26 5.76 -0.86
N MET A 49 -7.67 4.97 -1.85
CA MET A 49 -8.99 5.02 -2.47
C MET A 49 -9.57 3.60 -2.56
N THR A 50 -10.88 3.48 -2.45
CA THR A 50 -11.61 2.21 -2.44
C THR A 50 -12.79 2.24 -3.40
N THR A 51 -13.28 1.07 -3.79
CA THR A 51 -14.47 0.89 -4.62
C THR A 51 -15.56 0.12 -3.89
N CYS A 52 -15.96 0.62 -2.70
CA CYS A 52 -17.00 0.01 -1.84
C CYS A 52 -16.64 -1.39 -1.30
N GLY A 53 -15.38 -1.59 -0.90
CA GLY A 53 -14.95 -2.83 -0.25
C GLY A 53 -13.79 -3.47 -0.97
N GLU A 54 -14.03 -4.07 -2.12
CA GLU A 54 -12.99 -4.73 -2.91
C GLU A 54 -12.97 -4.19 -4.34
N GLY A 55 -11.79 -4.24 -4.95
CA GLY A 55 -11.56 -3.84 -6.32
C GLY A 55 -10.08 -3.67 -6.62
N GLY A 56 -9.77 -3.42 -7.88
CA GLY A 56 -8.41 -3.17 -8.33
C GLY A 56 -8.38 -2.68 -9.77
N MET A 57 -7.21 -2.23 -10.16
CA MET A 57 -6.93 -1.82 -11.53
C MET A 57 -5.54 -2.29 -11.91
N VAL A 58 -5.41 -2.77 -13.12
CA VAL A 58 -4.13 -3.01 -13.76
C VAL A 58 -3.98 -2.07 -14.94
N VAL A 59 -2.79 -1.49 -15.09
CA VAL A 59 -2.41 -0.65 -16.22
C VAL A 59 -1.22 -1.26 -16.94
N PHE A 60 -1.12 -1.01 -18.25
CA PHE A 60 -0.07 -1.56 -19.12
C PHE A 60 0.52 -0.47 -19.99
N GLN A 61 1.79 -0.60 -20.35
CA GLN A 61 2.47 0.29 -21.28
C GLN A 61 2.17 -0.07 -22.74
N ASP A 62 1.87 -1.33 -23.05
CA ASP A 62 1.61 -1.82 -24.40
C ASP A 62 0.18 -2.34 -24.57
N LYS A 63 -0.31 -2.20 -25.81
CA LYS A 63 -1.67 -2.57 -26.19
C LYS A 63 -1.91 -4.08 -26.19
N ASP A 64 -0.90 -4.88 -26.51
CA ASP A 64 -1.07 -6.33 -26.62
C ASP A 64 -1.26 -6.97 -25.24
N SER A 65 -0.44 -6.57 -24.27
CA SER A 65 -0.60 -6.98 -22.87
C SER A 65 -1.94 -6.51 -22.30
N TRP A 66 -2.34 -5.27 -22.57
CA TRP A 66 -3.65 -4.76 -22.19
C TRP A 66 -4.79 -5.58 -22.82
N SER A 67 -4.71 -5.90 -24.09
CA SER A 67 -5.77 -6.66 -24.79
C SER A 67 -5.91 -8.07 -24.21
N LYS A 68 -4.80 -8.74 -23.92
CA LYS A 68 -4.79 -10.06 -23.28
C LYS A 68 -5.41 -10.01 -21.88
N ALA A 69 -5.05 -9.02 -21.08
CA ALA A 69 -5.60 -8.85 -19.73
C ALA A 69 -7.09 -8.49 -19.78
N TRP A 70 -7.51 -7.63 -20.71
CA TRP A 70 -8.91 -7.30 -20.95
C TRP A 70 -9.72 -8.56 -21.29
N SER A 71 -9.21 -9.38 -22.21
CA SER A 71 -9.81 -10.66 -22.59
C SER A 71 -9.92 -11.59 -21.37
N PHE A 72 -8.83 -11.82 -20.66
CA PHE A 72 -8.80 -12.71 -19.51
C PHE A 72 -9.79 -12.31 -18.41
N LYS A 73 -9.91 -11.00 -18.09
CA LYS A 73 -10.84 -10.51 -17.07
C LYS A 73 -12.31 -10.61 -17.48
N ASP A 74 -12.62 -10.83 -18.76
CA ASP A 74 -13.96 -10.88 -19.33
C ASP A 74 -14.23 -12.19 -20.10
N HIS A 75 -14.03 -13.31 -19.43
CA HIS A 75 -14.32 -14.66 -19.95
C HIS A 75 -13.54 -15.08 -21.18
N GLY A 76 -12.46 -14.41 -21.54
CA GLY A 76 -11.70 -14.68 -22.75
C GLY A 76 -12.28 -14.06 -24.03
N LYS A 77 -13.18 -13.10 -23.93
CA LYS A 77 -13.73 -12.39 -25.08
C LYS A 77 -12.66 -11.58 -25.80
N SER A 78 -12.75 -11.52 -27.11
CA SER A 78 -11.99 -10.59 -27.92
C SER A 78 -12.58 -9.18 -27.82
N TYR A 79 -11.75 -8.17 -27.50
CA TYR A 79 -12.17 -6.77 -27.47
C TYR A 79 -12.67 -6.31 -28.84
N ASP A 80 -11.97 -6.71 -29.90
CA ASP A 80 -12.32 -6.31 -31.26
C ASP A 80 -13.62 -6.99 -31.71
N ALA A 81 -13.82 -8.27 -31.41
CA ALA A 81 -15.08 -8.96 -31.68
C ALA A 81 -16.29 -8.35 -30.94
N VAL A 82 -16.07 -7.82 -29.72
CA VAL A 82 -17.16 -7.20 -28.95
C VAL A 82 -17.50 -5.79 -29.46
N TYR A 83 -16.50 -4.98 -29.82
CA TYR A 83 -16.70 -3.53 -30.03
C TYR A 83 -16.41 -3.03 -31.43
N ARG A 84 -15.76 -3.82 -32.29
CA ARG A 84 -15.32 -3.37 -33.63
C ARG A 84 -15.84 -4.20 -34.76
N ASP A 85 -15.98 -5.52 -34.54
CA ASP A 85 -16.41 -6.41 -35.62
C ASP A 85 -17.93 -6.41 -35.77
N VAL A 86 -18.38 -6.61 -37.00
CA VAL A 86 -19.79 -6.83 -37.30
C VAL A 86 -20.09 -8.32 -37.13
N HIS A 87 -21.01 -8.64 -36.22
CA HIS A 87 -21.42 -10.02 -35.95
C HIS A 87 -22.95 -10.13 -35.88
N PRO A 88 -23.52 -11.36 -36.05
CA PRO A 88 -24.94 -11.57 -35.90
C PRO A 88 -25.42 -11.21 -34.48
N PRO A 89 -26.70 -10.86 -34.30
CA PRO A 89 -27.24 -10.60 -32.97
C PRO A 89 -27.00 -11.77 -32.02
N GLY A 90 -26.58 -11.46 -30.79
CA GLY A 90 -26.32 -12.43 -29.72
C GLY A 90 -24.85 -12.46 -29.27
N PHE A 91 -24.54 -13.41 -28.36
CA PHE A 91 -23.20 -13.54 -27.75
C PHE A 91 -22.39 -14.70 -28.37
N ARG A 92 -22.49 -14.91 -29.68
CA ARG A 92 -21.80 -16.01 -30.37
C ARG A 92 -20.49 -15.51 -30.96
N TRP A 93 -19.47 -16.38 -30.87
CA TRP A 93 -18.17 -16.22 -31.50
C TRP A 93 -17.38 -15.00 -31.02
N LEU A 94 -17.56 -14.60 -29.74
CA LEU A 94 -16.87 -13.46 -29.13
C LEU A 94 -15.68 -13.88 -28.28
N VAL A 95 -15.51 -15.17 -28.01
CA VAL A 95 -14.53 -15.73 -27.06
C VAL A 95 -13.39 -16.41 -27.83
N ASP A 96 -12.19 -15.83 -27.76
CA ASP A 96 -11.00 -16.32 -28.45
C ASP A 96 -10.02 -17.04 -27.53
N SER A 97 -10.21 -16.94 -26.21
CA SER A 97 -9.31 -17.53 -25.21
C SER A 97 -10.06 -17.94 -23.94
N PHE A 98 -9.38 -18.65 -23.06
CA PHE A 98 -9.90 -18.91 -21.72
C PHE A 98 -9.68 -17.71 -20.82
N GLY A 99 -10.64 -17.41 -19.95
CA GLY A 99 -10.58 -16.29 -19.02
C GLY A 99 -11.47 -16.49 -17.81
N SER A 100 -11.52 -15.47 -16.96
CA SER A 100 -12.33 -15.45 -15.75
C SER A 100 -13.21 -14.20 -15.70
N ASN A 101 -14.01 -14.05 -14.66
CA ASN A 101 -14.82 -12.85 -14.44
C ASN A 101 -14.21 -11.98 -13.33
N TYR A 102 -13.41 -11.01 -13.74
CA TYR A 102 -12.84 -9.98 -12.86
C TYR A 102 -13.38 -8.57 -13.20
N ARG A 103 -14.60 -8.52 -13.75
CA ARG A 103 -15.21 -7.22 -14.05
C ARG A 103 -15.63 -6.51 -12.77
N MET A 104 -15.20 -5.26 -12.65
CA MET A 104 -15.74 -4.35 -11.64
C MET A 104 -17.20 -3.99 -11.98
N THR A 105 -18.06 -3.90 -10.98
CA THR A 105 -19.43 -3.44 -11.19
C THR A 105 -19.48 -1.94 -11.49
N GLU A 106 -20.53 -1.45 -12.15
CA GLU A 106 -20.67 -0.02 -12.46
C GLU A 106 -20.76 0.85 -11.19
N ILE A 107 -21.42 0.36 -10.15
CA ILE A 107 -21.49 1.05 -8.86
C ILE A 107 -20.09 1.25 -8.28
N GLN A 108 -19.28 0.19 -8.24
CA GLN A 108 -17.89 0.26 -7.79
C GLN A 108 -17.06 1.24 -8.65
N SER A 109 -17.21 1.17 -9.97
CA SER A 109 -16.52 2.07 -10.90
C SER A 109 -16.94 3.52 -10.70
N GLY A 110 -18.22 3.77 -10.45
CA GLY A 110 -18.76 5.10 -10.13
C GLY A 110 -18.13 5.69 -8.87
N VAL A 111 -18.07 4.91 -7.80
CA VAL A 111 -17.41 5.32 -6.54
C VAL A 111 -15.91 5.56 -6.76
N GLY A 112 -15.21 4.66 -7.46
CA GLY A 112 -13.79 4.82 -7.76
C GLY A 112 -13.50 6.11 -8.54
N ARG A 113 -14.30 6.42 -9.56
CA ARG A 113 -14.18 7.66 -10.34
C ARG A 113 -14.43 8.92 -9.49
N PHE A 114 -15.34 8.85 -8.53
CA PHE A 114 -15.60 9.95 -7.61
C PHE A 114 -14.43 10.15 -6.65
N GLN A 115 -13.89 9.07 -6.08
CA GLN A 115 -12.74 9.14 -5.17
C GLN A 115 -11.46 9.57 -5.89
N LEU A 116 -11.25 9.13 -7.12
CA LEU A 116 -10.09 9.54 -7.93
C LEU A 116 -9.99 11.07 -8.08
N LYS A 117 -11.13 11.77 -8.19
CA LYS A 117 -11.15 13.24 -8.26
C LYS A 117 -10.71 13.93 -6.97
N LYS A 118 -10.75 13.22 -5.83
CA LYS A 118 -10.34 13.72 -4.52
C LYS A 118 -8.92 13.30 -4.13
N LEU A 119 -8.28 12.47 -4.94
CA LEU A 119 -7.00 11.84 -4.58
C LEU A 119 -5.91 12.85 -4.25
N ASP A 120 -5.76 13.91 -5.03
CA ASP A 120 -4.70 14.91 -4.80
C ASP A 120 -4.94 15.70 -3.50
N GLU A 121 -6.18 16.07 -3.19
CA GLU A 121 -6.57 16.67 -1.92
C GLU A 121 -6.24 15.75 -0.74
N TRP A 122 -6.65 14.48 -0.84
CA TRP A 122 -6.40 13.48 0.20
C TRP A 122 -4.91 13.21 0.43
N LEU A 123 -4.11 13.21 -0.64
CA LEU A 123 -2.66 13.12 -0.53
C LEU A 123 -2.06 14.31 0.22
N GLY A 124 -2.52 15.52 -0.06
CA GLY A 124 -2.10 16.73 0.65
C GLY A 124 -2.39 16.64 2.16
N ILE A 125 -3.58 16.16 2.53
CA ILE A 125 -3.96 15.95 3.93
C ILE A 125 -3.08 14.88 4.58
N ARG A 126 -2.84 13.74 3.91
CA ARG A 126 -1.95 12.67 4.40
C ARG A 126 -0.52 13.16 4.62
N GLN A 127 0.01 13.99 3.72
CA GLN A 127 1.34 14.60 3.87
C GLN A 127 1.38 15.54 5.08
N ARG A 128 0.38 16.39 5.26
CA ARG A 128 0.24 17.28 6.42
C ARG A 128 0.21 16.47 7.73
N ASN A 129 -0.64 15.46 7.81
CA ASN A 129 -0.80 14.62 8.98
C ASN A 129 0.49 13.86 9.32
N ALA A 130 1.17 13.33 8.30
CA ALA A 130 2.46 12.66 8.49
C ALA A 130 3.55 13.64 8.98
N ALA A 131 3.58 14.87 8.45
CA ALA A 131 4.54 15.89 8.89
C ALA A 131 4.35 16.29 10.37
N ILE A 132 3.11 16.33 10.87
CA ILE A 132 2.83 16.56 12.29
C ILE A 132 3.43 15.43 13.13
N LEU A 133 3.25 14.16 12.73
CA LEU A 133 3.87 13.02 13.43
C LEU A 133 5.39 13.03 13.30
N ASP A 134 5.94 13.37 12.13
CA ASP A 134 7.38 13.49 11.91
C ASP A 134 8.02 14.47 12.91
N LEU A 135 7.38 15.63 13.13
CA LEU A 135 7.86 16.63 14.08
C LEU A 135 7.74 16.15 15.53
N CYS A 136 6.58 15.60 15.92
CA CYS A 136 6.33 15.10 17.26
C CYS A 136 7.29 13.94 17.61
N PHE A 137 7.46 12.99 16.71
CA PHE A 137 8.21 11.77 17.01
C PHE A 137 9.73 11.97 17.01
N LYS A 138 10.23 13.08 16.46
CA LYS A 138 11.64 13.49 16.61
C LYS A 138 12.04 13.80 18.04
N GLU A 139 11.08 14.09 18.93
CA GLU A 139 11.33 14.37 20.34
C GLU A 139 11.79 13.12 21.10
N PHE A 140 11.59 11.90 20.53
CA PHE A 140 11.79 10.63 21.25
C PHE A 140 12.95 9.81 20.70
N PRO A 141 14.09 9.70 21.43
CA PRO A 141 15.20 8.79 21.07
C PRO A 141 14.78 7.31 21.01
N LEU A 142 13.66 6.96 21.65
CA LEU A 142 13.03 5.65 21.57
C LEU A 142 12.62 5.27 20.14
N LEU A 143 12.40 6.27 19.27
CA LEU A 143 11.84 6.05 17.94
C LEU A 143 12.86 6.25 16.84
N ARG A 144 12.87 5.33 15.89
CA ARG A 144 13.55 5.45 14.60
C ARG A 144 12.51 5.77 13.52
N GLN A 145 12.59 6.96 12.96
CA GLN A 145 11.73 7.39 11.85
C GLN A 145 12.30 6.97 10.50
N VAL A 146 11.41 6.82 9.53
CA VAL A 146 11.79 6.57 8.13
C VAL A 146 12.10 7.90 7.45
N THR A 147 13.36 8.11 7.08
CA THR A 147 13.77 9.26 6.27
C THR A 147 13.51 8.96 4.79
N LEU A 148 12.78 9.83 4.14
CA LEU A 148 12.52 9.73 2.70
C LEU A 148 13.50 10.63 1.94
N PRO A 149 14.05 10.17 0.80
CA PRO A 149 14.76 11.04 -0.13
C PRO A 149 13.85 12.13 -0.70
N ASP A 150 14.39 13.32 -0.98
CA ASP A 150 13.64 14.49 -1.46
C ASP A 150 12.95 14.25 -2.83
N ASN A 151 13.47 13.32 -3.63
CA ASN A 151 12.92 12.96 -4.93
C ASN A 151 11.75 11.96 -4.85
N ILE A 152 11.28 11.61 -3.65
CA ILE A 152 10.15 10.69 -3.43
C ILE A 152 8.99 11.43 -2.77
N LEU A 153 7.86 11.50 -3.47
CA LEU A 153 6.57 11.81 -2.86
C LEU A 153 5.89 10.49 -2.43
N HIS A 154 5.99 10.17 -1.15
CA HIS A 154 5.37 8.96 -0.59
C HIS A 154 3.85 9.14 -0.43
N ALA A 155 3.04 8.14 -0.75
CA ALA A 155 1.57 8.24 -0.67
C ALA A 155 1.03 8.31 0.78
N ARG A 156 1.84 8.01 1.78
CA ARG A 156 1.45 8.03 3.21
C ARG A 156 0.15 7.22 3.45
N TYR A 157 0.08 6.01 2.87
CA TYR A 157 -1.03 5.09 3.12
C TYR A 157 -1.23 4.84 4.61
N LYS A 158 -0.13 4.58 5.33
CA LYS A 158 -0.02 4.55 6.78
C LYS A 158 1.30 5.25 7.16
N TYR A 159 1.42 5.62 8.42
CA TYR A 159 2.65 6.18 8.97
C TYR A 159 3.35 5.11 9.80
N TYR A 160 4.61 4.82 9.47
CA TYR A 160 5.44 3.85 10.18
C TYR A 160 6.58 4.53 10.92
N THR A 161 6.79 4.09 12.17
CA THR A 161 8.01 4.33 12.95
C THR A 161 8.43 3.02 13.62
N TYR A 162 9.65 2.97 14.13
CA TYR A 162 10.20 1.76 14.72
C TYR A 162 10.77 2.06 16.10
N ILE A 163 10.53 1.17 17.06
CA ILE A 163 11.10 1.28 18.40
C ILE A 163 12.58 0.90 18.31
N ASN A 164 13.44 1.70 18.98
CA ASN A 164 14.81 1.32 19.28
C ASN A 164 14.82 0.53 20.60
N PRO A 165 15.04 -0.80 20.58
CA PRO A 165 14.98 -1.61 21.80
C PRO A 165 15.98 -1.19 22.88
N LEU A 166 17.09 -0.53 22.49
CA LEU A 166 18.11 -0.08 23.44
C LEU A 166 17.64 1.08 24.34
N ASN A 167 16.61 1.80 23.90
CA ASN A 167 16.04 2.93 24.64
C ASN A 167 14.71 2.58 25.31
N LEU A 168 14.33 1.29 25.27
CA LEU A 168 13.09 0.82 25.87
C LEU A 168 13.31 0.49 27.34
N LYS A 169 12.44 1.02 28.21
CA LYS A 169 12.47 0.78 29.65
C LYS A 169 12.15 -0.68 29.96
N ASP A 170 12.77 -1.20 31.03
CA ASP A 170 12.50 -2.55 31.52
C ASP A 170 11.01 -2.79 31.76
N GLY A 171 10.51 -3.94 31.31
CA GLY A 171 9.10 -4.31 31.39
C GLY A 171 8.19 -3.66 30.34
N TYR A 172 8.73 -2.83 29.43
CA TYR A 172 8.02 -2.35 28.25
C TYR A 172 8.29 -3.23 27.03
N SER A 173 7.35 -3.21 26.10
CA SER A 173 7.45 -3.86 24.80
C SER A 173 6.66 -3.07 23.76
N ARG A 174 6.92 -3.30 22.47
CA ARG A 174 6.12 -2.75 21.38
C ARG A 174 4.62 -3.02 21.60
N ASP A 175 4.27 -4.24 21.97
CA ASP A 175 2.86 -4.64 22.16
C ASP A 175 2.21 -3.95 23.36
N ARG A 176 2.98 -3.64 24.41
CA ARG A 176 2.51 -2.81 25.51
C ARG A 176 2.24 -1.38 25.08
N ILE A 177 3.13 -0.79 24.30
CA ILE A 177 2.95 0.56 23.74
C ILE A 177 1.68 0.62 22.87
N ILE A 178 1.41 -0.38 22.04
CA ILE A 178 0.16 -0.47 21.25
C ILE A 178 -1.06 -0.48 22.18
N LYS A 179 -1.05 -1.26 23.25
CA LYS A 179 -2.15 -1.29 24.23
C LYS A 179 -2.32 0.04 24.97
N ASP A 180 -1.24 0.73 25.27
CA ASP A 180 -1.29 2.03 25.92
C ASP A 180 -1.93 3.08 25.00
N PHE A 181 -1.67 3.04 23.68
CA PHE A 181 -2.38 3.88 22.71
C PHE A 181 -3.86 3.52 22.60
N ASP A 182 -4.19 2.23 22.51
CA ASP A 182 -5.57 1.74 22.44
C ASP A 182 -6.39 2.19 23.67
N ALA A 183 -5.80 2.15 24.86
CA ALA A 183 -6.43 2.63 26.10
C ALA A 183 -6.77 4.14 26.07
N HIS A 184 -6.15 4.91 25.19
CA HIS A 184 -6.45 6.33 24.94
C HIS A 184 -7.33 6.54 23.69
N GLY A 185 -7.84 5.46 23.09
CA GLY A 185 -8.68 5.52 21.90
C GLY A 185 -7.93 5.86 20.61
N ILE A 186 -6.60 5.70 20.58
CA ILE A 186 -5.77 5.96 19.39
C ILE A 186 -5.45 4.64 18.70
N PRO A 187 -5.92 4.43 17.46
CA PRO A 187 -5.55 3.26 16.67
C PRO A 187 -4.05 3.24 16.38
N CYS A 188 -3.35 2.30 17.00
CA CYS A 188 -1.94 2.01 16.75
C CYS A 188 -1.78 0.51 16.51
N PHE A 189 -1.00 0.13 15.50
CA PHE A 189 -0.88 -1.27 15.06
C PHE A 189 0.57 -1.66 14.87
N SER A 190 0.83 -2.96 14.73
CA SER A 190 2.15 -3.48 14.36
C SER A 190 2.46 -3.36 12.86
N GLY A 191 1.47 -3.02 12.05
CA GLY A 191 1.61 -2.99 10.59
C GLY A 191 1.31 -4.33 9.92
N SER A 192 1.82 -4.50 8.71
CA SER A 192 1.63 -5.71 7.91
C SER A 192 2.48 -6.88 8.42
N CYS A 193 2.16 -8.12 8.03
CA CYS A 193 2.95 -9.30 8.33
C CYS A 193 4.37 -9.15 7.77
N SER A 194 5.37 -9.13 8.64
CA SER A 194 6.78 -8.92 8.27
C SER A 194 7.50 -10.21 7.87
N GLU A 195 7.06 -11.33 8.41
CA GLU A 195 7.68 -12.65 8.22
C GLU A 195 6.64 -13.65 7.71
N ILE A 196 6.15 -13.42 6.50
CA ILE A 196 5.09 -14.24 5.88
C ILE A 196 5.43 -15.73 5.83
N TYR A 197 6.71 -16.08 5.77
CA TYR A 197 7.17 -17.47 5.81
C TYR A 197 6.93 -18.18 7.15
N LEU A 198 6.56 -17.46 8.22
CA LEU A 198 6.11 -18.02 9.49
C LEU A 198 4.63 -18.41 9.49
N GLU A 199 3.86 -17.98 8.51
CA GLU A 199 2.47 -18.41 8.37
C GLU A 199 2.36 -19.92 8.18
N ARG A 200 1.30 -20.53 8.71
CA ARG A 200 1.10 -21.98 8.68
C ARG A 200 1.13 -22.57 7.27
N ALA A 201 0.56 -21.82 6.29
CA ALA A 201 0.55 -22.24 4.89
C ALA A 201 1.98 -22.43 4.34
N PHE A 202 2.86 -21.47 4.60
CA PHE A 202 4.26 -21.54 4.17
C PHE A 202 5.05 -22.61 4.92
N LYS A 203 4.84 -22.74 6.24
CA LYS A 203 5.47 -23.80 7.04
C LYS A 203 5.06 -25.20 6.58
N ASN A 204 3.77 -25.42 6.33
CA ASN A 204 3.26 -26.71 5.88
C ASN A 204 3.76 -27.07 4.47
N ALA A 205 3.99 -26.07 3.62
CA ALA A 205 4.53 -26.25 2.27
C ALA A 205 6.06 -26.28 2.23
N ASN A 206 6.75 -26.08 3.36
CA ASN A 206 8.20 -25.91 3.44
C ASN A 206 8.73 -24.78 2.55
N PHE A 207 7.97 -23.71 2.41
CA PHE A 207 8.32 -22.50 1.65
C PHE A 207 8.86 -21.42 2.60
N GLY A 208 10.07 -21.60 3.09
CA GLY A 208 10.68 -20.64 3.99
C GLY A 208 12.20 -20.74 4.00
N PRO A 209 12.89 -19.74 4.53
CA PRO A 209 14.34 -19.80 4.74
C PRO A 209 14.67 -20.78 5.86
N ASN A 210 15.90 -21.29 5.86
CA ASN A 210 16.40 -22.21 6.91
C ASN A 210 16.47 -21.54 8.30
N SER A 211 16.55 -20.21 8.35
CA SER A 211 16.55 -19.41 9.59
C SER A 211 15.75 -18.14 9.39
N ARG A 212 15.27 -17.54 10.48
CA ARG A 212 14.56 -16.26 10.43
C ARG A 212 15.44 -15.16 9.80
N LEU A 213 14.87 -14.38 8.92
CA LEU A 213 15.53 -13.24 8.27
C LEU A 213 15.67 -12.10 9.30
N THR A 214 16.90 -11.75 9.66
CA THR A 214 17.20 -10.83 10.77
C THR A 214 16.48 -9.48 10.63
N SER A 215 16.57 -8.85 9.46
CA SER A 215 15.93 -7.56 9.23
C SER A 215 14.40 -7.64 9.25
N ALA A 216 13.82 -8.72 8.69
CA ALA A 216 12.36 -8.89 8.70
C ALA A 216 11.84 -9.10 10.14
N LYS A 217 12.57 -9.88 10.95
CA LYS A 217 12.29 -10.07 12.37
C LYS A 217 12.37 -8.74 13.12
N GLU A 218 13.49 -8.02 13.01
CA GLU A 218 13.70 -6.73 13.68
C GLU A 218 12.58 -5.74 13.36
N LEU A 219 12.31 -5.53 12.07
CA LEU A 219 11.27 -4.60 11.64
C LEU A 219 9.88 -5.03 12.12
N GLY A 220 9.57 -6.33 12.07
CA GLY A 220 8.30 -6.86 12.53
C GLY A 220 8.08 -6.77 14.03
N GLU A 221 9.14 -6.88 14.83
CA GLU A 221 9.09 -6.82 16.29
C GLU A 221 9.14 -5.38 16.83
N THR A 222 9.57 -4.40 16.03
CA THR A 222 9.75 -3.01 16.47
C THR A 222 8.81 -2.00 15.83
N SER A 223 8.08 -2.38 14.75
CA SER A 223 7.22 -1.45 14.01
C SER A 223 6.00 -0.99 14.80
N LEU A 224 5.71 0.31 14.70
CA LEU A 224 4.46 0.96 15.09
C LEU A 224 3.87 1.63 13.86
N MET A 225 2.56 1.46 13.66
CA MET A 225 1.83 2.00 12.53
C MET A 225 0.67 2.88 12.99
N PHE A 226 0.62 4.11 12.51
CA PHE A 226 -0.43 5.08 12.81
C PHE A 226 -1.23 5.43 11.56
N LEU A 227 -2.46 5.87 11.78
CA LEU A 227 -3.33 6.38 10.73
C LEU A 227 -2.99 7.87 10.45
N VAL A 228 -2.99 8.23 9.18
CA VAL A 228 -2.81 9.60 8.68
C VAL A 228 -3.82 9.94 7.59
N ASP A 229 -4.96 9.24 7.58
CA ASP A 229 -5.94 9.39 6.52
C ASP A 229 -6.65 10.75 6.53
N PRO A 230 -7.33 11.11 5.42
CA PRO A 230 -7.84 12.46 5.23
C PRO A 230 -9.04 12.82 6.11
N THR A 231 -9.58 11.88 6.87
CA THR A 231 -10.67 12.15 7.83
C THR A 231 -10.16 12.73 9.13
N LEU A 232 -8.83 12.63 9.40
CA LEU A 232 -8.22 13.17 10.61
C LEU A 232 -7.93 14.66 10.44
N SER A 233 -8.48 15.46 11.36
CA SER A 233 -8.23 16.90 11.47
C SER A 233 -6.85 17.18 12.09
N ILE A 234 -6.43 18.45 12.06
CA ILE A 234 -5.21 18.89 12.76
C ILE A 234 -5.35 18.65 14.27
N ALA A 235 -6.52 18.93 14.85
CA ALA A 235 -6.77 18.71 16.28
C ALA A 235 -6.67 17.22 16.67
N ASP A 236 -7.13 16.30 15.80
CA ASP A 236 -6.94 14.87 16.02
C ASP A 236 -5.45 14.49 16.02
N MET A 237 -4.67 15.04 15.09
CA MET A 237 -3.23 14.80 15.01
C MET A 237 -2.48 15.39 16.23
N GLU A 238 -2.88 16.58 16.71
CA GLU A 238 -2.34 17.17 17.93
C GLU A 238 -2.66 16.31 19.16
N TYR A 239 -3.89 15.81 19.27
CA TYR A 239 -4.26 14.87 20.33
C TYR A 239 -3.42 13.59 20.28
N ILE A 240 -3.19 13.02 19.09
CA ILE A 240 -2.31 11.86 18.93
C ILE A 240 -0.90 12.20 19.43
N CYS A 241 -0.37 13.38 19.13
CA CYS A 241 0.95 13.82 19.61
C CYS A 241 0.99 13.97 21.13
N ASP A 242 -0.05 14.53 21.76
CA ASP A 242 -0.11 14.71 23.21
C ASP A 242 -0.17 13.38 23.96
N VAL A 243 -0.91 12.41 23.44
CA VAL A 243 -0.93 11.05 23.98
C VAL A 243 0.41 10.35 23.73
N SER A 244 1.00 10.55 22.55
CA SER A 244 2.30 9.97 22.20
C SER A 244 3.40 10.44 23.18
N ARG A 245 3.40 11.71 23.59
CA ARG A 245 4.33 12.21 24.61
C ARG A 245 4.20 11.44 25.91
N LYS A 246 2.97 11.21 26.38
CA LYS A 246 2.74 10.44 27.62
C LYS A 246 3.20 8.98 27.47
N VAL A 247 2.78 8.32 26.40
CA VAL A 247 3.07 6.89 26.18
C VAL A 247 4.57 6.65 26.00
N PHE A 248 5.24 7.43 25.14
CA PHE A 248 6.66 7.22 24.85
C PHE A 248 7.56 7.66 26.01
N MET A 249 7.22 8.74 26.74
CA MET A 249 7.96 9.11 27.95
C MET A 249 7.91 8.01 29.02
N ASN A 250 6.76 7.36 29.20
CA ASN A 250 6.63 6.25 30.12
C ASN A 250 7.40 4.99 29.69
N ALA A 251 7.58 4.80 28.39
CA ALA A 251 8.23 3.64 27.78
C ALA A 251 9.74 3.83 27.58
N THR A 252 10.27 5.05 27.72
CA THR A 252 11.70 5.35 27.55
C THR A 252 12.47 5.11 28.84
N SER A 253 13.66 4.51 28.71
CA SER A 253 14.61 4.28 29.81
C SER A 253 15.36 5.55 30.20
#